data_d6b448ce3473417b0542f2ebb5006159
#
_entry.id   d6b448ce3473417b0542f2ebb5006159
#
_cell.length_a   1.000
_cell.length_b   1.000
_cell.length_c   1.000
_cell.angle_alpha   90.00
_cell.angle_beta   90.00
_cell.angle_gamma   90.00
#
_symmetry.space_group_name_H-M   'P 1'
#
loop_
_entity.id
_entity.type
_entity.pdbx_description
1 polymer ?
#
loop_
_entity_poly.entity_id
_entity_poly.type
_entity_poly.pdbx_seq_one_letter_code
_entity_poly.pdbx_strand_id
1 'polypeptide(L)'
;MNEPNSNPTSLTPKGIEHAGVIDFLGFDAKSSEVLLVMVERRPWHDIDAQLFQLQEKLNAYLSFALDGEMIEAYPQFRGKRLKIRLECSEPPLDGMHGFFQHVYEQTGLQGISFEVEVVSPACGCGQPLSQCGDR
;
A
#
# COMPACT_ATOMS: atom_id res chain seq x y z
N MET A 1 -7.60 -25.56 15.52
CA MET A 1 -7.33 -25.37 15.05
C MET A 1 -7.20 -24.97 14.61
N ASN A 2 -7.09 -24.66 14.64
CA ASN A 2 -6.73 -24.21 14.11
C ASN A 2 -6.48 -23.74 13.67
N GLU A 3 -6.24 -23.59 13.68
CA GLU A 3 -5.71 -23.19 13.17
C GLU A 3 -5.67 -22.85 12.52
N PRO A 4 -5.81 -22.63 12.67
CA PRO A 4 -5.62 -22.29 11.91
C PRO A 4 -5.30 -21.79 11.25
N ASN A 5 -4.96 -21.39 11.22
CA ASN A 5 -4.51 -20.85 10.53
C ASN A 5 -3.96 -21.34 9.64
N SER A 6 -4.10 -21.66 9.85
CA SER A 6 -3.30 -22.53 9.11
C SER A 6 -3.19 -22.22 7.68
N ASN A 7 -4.05 -21.74 7.08
CA ASN A 7 -3.96 -21.30 5.74
C ASN A 7 -3.75 -19.83 5.72
N PRO A 8 -2.58 -19.46 6.01
CA PRO A 8 -2.31 -18.10 6.37
C PRO A 8 -2.54 -17.08 5.29
N THR A 9 -2.12 -17.38 4.06
CA THR A 9 -2.15 -16.32 3.06
C THR A 9 -3.56 -15.94 2.69
N SER A 10 -4.44 -16.90 2.58
CA SER A 10 -5.81 -16.58 2.19
C SER A 10 -6.59 -15.96 3.34
N LEU A 11 -6.06 -16.08 4.56
CA LEU A 11 -6.72 -15.55 5.73
C LEU A 11 -6.13 -14.22 6.19
N THR A 12 -5.03 -13.79 5.58
CA THR A 12 -4.40 -12.54 5.98
C THR A 12 -5.26 -11.38 5.49
N PRO A 13 -5.74 -10.53 6.39
CA PRO A 13 -6.52 -9.38 5.97
C PRO A 13 -5.64 -8.37 5.24
N LYS A 14 -6.20 -7.73 4.23
CA LYS A 14 -5.52 -6.68 3.50
C LYS A 14 -6.44 -5.51 3.34
N GLY A 15 -5.87 -4.33 3.14
CA GLY A 15 -6.63 -3.14 2.96
C GLY A 15 -6.30 -2.10 4.00
N ILE A 16 -6.63 -0.86 3.71
CA ILE A 16 -6.25 0.23 4.60
C ILE A 16 -6.99 0.19 5.94
N GLU A 17 -8.10 -0.55 6.01
CA GLU A 17 -8.80 -0.71 7.28
C GLU A 17 -8.02 -1.59 8.27
N HIS A 18 -6.95 -2.23 7.82
CA HIS A 18 -6.12 -3.07 8.69
C HIS A 18 -4.75 -2.42 8.85
N ALA A 19 -4.69 -1.40 9.70
CA ALA A 19 -3.51 -0.56 9.81
C ALA A 19 -2.26 -1.32 10.23
N GLY A 20 -2.42 -2.35 11.03
CA GLY A 20 -1.27 -3.10 11.54
C GLY A 20 -0.72 -4.15 10.61
N VAL A 21 -1.24 -4.26 9.39
CA VAL A 21 -0.86 -5.30 8.45
C VAL A 21 -0.14 -4.70 7.26
N ILE A 22 1.01 -5.27 6.91
CA ILE A 22 1.71 -4.89 5.67
C ILE A 22 1.07 -5.68 4.55
N ASP A 23 0.39 -4.99 3.64
CA ASP A 23 -0.33 -5.68 2.57
C ASP A 23 0.62 -6.34 1.59
N PHE A 24 1.72 -5.68 1.27
CA PHE A 24 2.71 -6.24 0.37
C PHE A 24 4.06 -5.56 0.62
N LEU A 25 5.11 -6.36 0.62
CA LEU A 25 6.49 -5.88 0.75
C LEU A 25 7.31 -6.51 -0.36
N GLY A 26 8.01 -5.70 -1.12
CA GLY A 26 8.82 -6.21 -2.20
C GLY A 26 10.03 -5.31 -2.46
N PHE A 27 10.78 -5.67 -3.48
CA PHE A 27 11.93 -4.90 -3.88
C PHE A 27 11.86 -4.65 -5.38
N ASP A 28 11.96 -3.38 -5.75
CA ASP A 28 11.95 -2.98 -7.15
C ASP A 28 13.39 -2.91 -7.62
N ALA A 29 13.82 -3.91 -8.39
CA ALA A 29 15.18 -3.99 -8.85
C ALA A 29 15.55 -2.86 -9.81
N LYS A 30 14.56 -2.35 -10.54
CA LYS A 30 14.83 -1.29 -11.51
C LYS A 30 15.22 0.00 -10.83
N SER A 31 14.53 0.35 -9.77
CA SER A 31 14.79 1.58 -9.04
C SER A 31 15.66 1.35 -7.81
N SER A 32 15.90 0.11 -7.46
CA SER A 32 16.65 -0.26 -6.27
C SER A 32 15.97 0.24 -5.00
N GLU A 33 14.66 0.13 -4.98
CA GLU A 33 13.86 0.61 -3.85
C GLU A 33 13.08 -0.52 -3.21
N VAL A 34 12.95 -0.44 -1.89
CA VAL A 34 12.02 -1.31 -1.17
C VAL A 34 10.63 -0.76 -1.38
N LEU A 35 9.71 -1.62 -1.74
CA LEU A 35 8.34 -1.23 -2.05
C LEU A 35 7.39 -1.75 -0.99
N LEU A 36 6.69 -0.82 -0.34
CA LEU A 36 5.63 -1.15 0.61
C LEU A 36 4.30 -0.73 0.00
N VAL A 37 3.38 -1.66 -0.13
CA VAL A 37 2.12 -1.40 -0.81
C VAL A 37 0.96 -1.42 0.17
N MET A 38 0.11 -0.42 0.08
CA MET A 38 -1.17 -0.36 0.77
C MET A 38 -2.26 -0.55 -0.27
N VAL A 39 -3.32 -1.27 0.09
CA VAL A 39 -4.37 -1.61 -0.87
C VAL A 39 -5.71 -1.07 -0.39
N GLU A 40 -6.44 -0.41 -1.30
CA GLU A 40 -7.82 -0.03 -1.04
C GLU A 40 -8.69 -0.54 -2.19
N ARG A 41 -9.42 -1.61 -1.93
CA ARG A 41 -10.23 -2.25 -2.96
C ARG A 41 -11.66 -1.73 -3.04
N ARG A 42 -12.06 -0.98 -2.03
CA ARG A 42 -13.41 -0.43 -1.96
C ARG A 42 -13.51 0.84 -2.78
N PRO A 43 -14.69 1.17 -3.29
CA PRO A 43 -14.85 2.48 -3.91
C PRO A 43 -14.70 3.58 -2.87
N TRP A 44 -14.38 4.78 -3.34
CA TRP A 44 -14.24 5.93 -2.45
C TRP A 44 -15.64 6.48 -2.17
N HIS A 45 -16.23 6.09 -1.05
CA HIS A 45 -17.58 6.56 -0.71
C HIS A 45 -17.68 7.08 0.71
N ASP A 46 -16.94 6.52 1.64
CA ASP A 46 -16.90 7.01 3.01
C ASP A 46 -15.55 7.68 3.21
N ILE A 47 -15.40 8.83 2.58
CA ILE A 47 -14.10 9.46 2.40
C ILE A 47 -13.41 9.73 3.73
N ASP A 48 -14.13 10.32 4.69
CA ASP A 48 -13.50 10.67 5.95
C ASP A 48 -12.95 9.45 6.67
N ALA A 49 -13.73 8.37 6.70
CA ALA A 49 -13.27 7.16 7.36
C ALA A 49 -12.11 6.54 6.60
N GLN A 50 -12.18 6.55 5.27
CA GLN A 50 -11.13 5.95 4.46
C GLN A 50 -9.83 6.72 4.56
N LEU A 51 -9.89 8.04 4.57
CA LEU A 51 -8.68 8.84 4.74
C LEU A 51 -8.08 8.66 6.13
N PHE A 52 -8.92 8.54 7.14
CA PHE A 52 -8.43 8.26 8.48
C PHE A 52 -7.71 6.91 8.51
N GLN A 53 -8.30 5.89 7.93
CA GLN A 53 -7.71 4.56 7.86
C GLN A 53 -6.39 4.59 7.10
N LEU A 54 -6.37 5.32 6.01
CA LEU A 54 -5.16 5.44 5.20
C LEU A 54 -4.04 6.12 5.99
N GLN A 55 -4.37 7.19 6.73
CA GLN A 55 -3.37 7.88 7.53
C GLN A 55 -2.82 6.96 8.61
N GLU A 56 -3.69 6.19 9.27
CA GLU A 56 -3.26 5.26 10.30
C GLU A 56 -2.34 4.19 9.73
N LYS A 57 -2.69 3.68 8.57
CA LYS A 57 -1.86 2.66 7.94
C LYS A 57 -0.54 3.23 7.47
N LEU A 58 -0.56 4.44 6.95
CA LEU A 58 0.67 5.11 6.55
C LEU A 58 1.59 5.31 7.75
N ASN A 59 1.03 5.73 8.87
CA ASN A 59 1.83 5.91 10.08
C ASN A 59 2.46 4.59 10.51
N ALA A 60 1.71 3.49 10.41
CA ALA A 60 2.24 2.18 10.76
C ALA A 60 3.37 1.77 9.82
N TYR A 61 3.21 2.04 8.52
CA TYR A 61 4.25 1.72 7.55
C TYR A 61 5.52 2.54 7.81
N LEU A 62 5.35 3.82 8.12
CA LEU A 62 6.49 4.67 8.41
C LEU A 62 7.22 4.20 9.66
N SER A 63 6.46 3.82 10.68
CA SER A 63 7.06 3.31 11.89
C SER A 63 7.84 2.02 11.62
N PHE A 64 7.25 1.10 10.88
CA PHE A 64 7.91 -0.14 10.52
C PHE A 64 9.22 0.12 9.78
N ALA A 65 9.18 1.06 8.83
CA ALA A 65 10.32 1.30 7.97
C ALA A 65 11.42 2.12 8.67
N LEU A 66 11.03 3.04 9.53
CA LEU A 66 11.98 4.01 10.07
C LEU A 66 12.47 3.67 11.47
N ASP A 67 11.75 2.85 12.20
CA ASP A 67 12.12 2.52 13.57
C ASP A 67 13.03 1.29 13.66
N GLY A 68 13.42 0.73 12.53
CA GLY A 68 14.36 -0.37 12.52
C GLY A 68 13.74 -1.74 12.38
N GLU A 69 12.43 -1.85 12.50
CA GLU A 69 11.75 -3.14 12.44
C GLU A 69 11.93 -3.81 11.07
N MET A 70 11.85 -3.00 10.00
CA MET A 70 12.01 -3.54 8.65
C MET A 70 13.40 -4.10 8.44
N ILE A 71 14.42 -3.37 8.88
CA ILE A 71 15.80 -3.80 8.70
C ILE A 71 16.12 -5.00 9.58
N GLU A 72 15.49 -5.07 10.74
CA GLU A 72 15.67 -6.21 11.62
C GLU A 72 15.12 -7.48 10.97
N ALA A 73 13.94 -7.37 10.35
CA ALA A 73 13.31 -8.49 9.68
C ALA A 73 13.96 -8.81 8.34
N TYR A 74 14.45 -7.77 7.65
CA TYR A 74 15.00 -7.91 6.30
C TYR A 74 16.30 -7.13 6.20
N PRO A 75 17.39 -7.65 6.76
CA PRO A 75 18.66 -6.92 6.79
C PRO A 75 19.19 -6.53 5.40
N GLN A 76 18.76 -7.25 4.36
CA GLN A 76 19.22 -6.98 3.01
C GLN A 76 18.70 -5.64 2.49
N PHE A 77 17.71 -5.07 3.16
CA PHE A 77 17.16 -3.78 2.73
C PHE A 77 17.88 -2.58 3.36
N ARG A 78 18.87 -2.84 4.17
CA ARG A 78 19.61 -1.75 4.82
C ARG A 78 20.24 -0.85 3.78
N GLY A 79 20.01 0.44 3.91
CA GLY A 79 20.58 1.41 2.99
C GLY A 79 19.82 1.59 1.69
N LYS A 80 18.77 0.83 1.49
CA LYS A 80 17.94 0.98 0.29
C LYS A 80 16.94 2.08 0.46
N ARG A 81 16.58 2.71 -0.66
CA ARG A 81 15.53 3.70 -0.63
C ARG A 81 14.18 3.03 -0.50
N LEU A 82 13.20 3.81 -0.08
CA LEU A 82 11.89 3.28 0.24
C LEU A 82 10.83 3.98 -0.59
N LYS A 83 9.92 3.21 -1.11
CA LYS A 83 8.76 3.73 -1.83
C LYS A 83 7.51 3.13 -1.19
N ILE A 84 6.52 3.98 -0.94
CA ILE A 84 5.21 3.53 -0.46
C ILE A 84 4.21 3.77 -1.57
N ARG A 85 3.43 2.76 -1.89
CA ARG A 85 2.42 2.84 -2.95
C ARG A 85 1.05 2.53 -2.40
N LEU A 86 0.09 3.35 -2.77
CA LEU A 86 -1.32 3.02 -2.53
C LEU A 86 -1.91 2.51 -3.83
N GLU A 87 -2.39 1.28 -3.82
CA GLU A 87 -3.10 0.72 -4.96
C GLU A 87 -4.59 0.74 -4.66
N CYS A 88 -5.35 1.42 -5.49
CA CYS A 88 -6.78 1.56 -5.28
C CYS A 88 -7.53 1.15 -6.53
N SER A 89 -8.77 0.70 -6.31
CA SER A 89 -9.60 0.22 -7.42
C SER A 89 -10.18 1.35 -8.25
N GLU A 90 -10.37 2.51 -7.63
CA GLU A 90 -10.93 3.66 -8.30
C GLU A 90 -10.05 4.87 -8.07
N PRO A 91 -10.00 5.79 -9.04
CA PRO A 91 -9.18 6.98 -8.85
C PRO A 91 -9.65 7.78 -7.65
N PRO A 92 -8.74 8.39 -6.92
CA PRO A 92 -9.12 9.27 -5.83
C PRO A 92 -9.99 10.42 -6.33
N LEU A 93 -10.91 10.86 -5.49
CA LEU A 93 -11.82 11.94 -5.82
C LEU A 93 -11.11 13.29 -5.67
N ASP A 94 -11.64 14.29 -6.35
CA ASP A 94 -11.02 15.61 -6.34
C ASP A 94 -10.85 16.17 -4.93
N GLY A 95 -11.82 15.91 -4.05
CA GLY A 95 -11.73 16.41 -2.69
C GLY A 95 -10.63 15.78 -1.86
N MET A 96 -9.97 14.75 -2.37
CA MET A 96 -8.91 14.06 -1.66
C MET A 96 -7.51 14.60 -1.99
N HIS A 97 -7.41 15.53 -2.92
CA HIS A 97 -6.10 16.01 -3.35
C HIS A 97 -5.29 16.65 -2.23
N GLY A 98 -5.95 17.41 -1.36
CA GLY A 98 -5.26 18.03 -0.24
C GLY A 98 -4.63 17.02 0.69
N PHE A 99 -5.33 15.92 0.92
CA PHE A 99 -4.81 14.86 1.75
C PHE A 99 -3.56 14.25 1.12
N PHE A 100 -3.62 13.91 -0.16
CA PHE A 100 -2.48 13.29 -0.82
C PHE A 100 -1.31 14.26 -0.95
N GLN A 101 -1.58 15.53 -1.15
CA GLN A 101 -0.52 16.52 -1.16
C GLN A 101 0.23 16.50 0.17
N HIS A 102 -0.52 16.43 1.26
CA HIS A 102 0.07 16.35 2.58
C HIS A 102 0.91 15.09 2.74
N VAL A 103 0.42 13.96 2.22
CA VAL A 103 1.16 12.71 2.29
C VAL A 103 2.47 12.81 1.53
N TYR A 104 2.43 13.37 0.33
CA TYR A 104 3.65 13.55 -0.45
C TYR A 104 4.68 14.38 0.31
N GLU A 105 4.23 15.42 0.97
CA GLU A 105 5.13 16.27 1.75
C GLU A 105 5.68 15.53 2.97
N GLN A 106 4.81 14.82 3.65
CA GLN A 106 5.19 14.10 4.85
C GLN A 106 6.24 13.02 4.56
N THR A 107 6.00 12.22 3.53
CA THR A 107 6.93 11.16 3.17
C THR A 107 8.21 11.73 2.59
N GLY A 108 8.10 12.82 1.82
CA GLY A 108 9.28 13.45 1.23
C GLY A 108 10.26 13.95 2.27
N LEU A 109 9.76 14.41 3.41
CA LEU A 109 10.64 14.85 4.49
C LEU A 109 11.46 13.70 5.05
N GLN A 110 11.00 12.47 4.87
CA GLN A 110 11.71 11.28 5.32
C GLN A 110 12.54 10.64 4.20
N GLY A 111 12.58 11.28 3.03
CA GLY A 111 13.29 10.70 1.90
C GLY A 111 12.57 9.52 1.27
N ILE A 112 11.27 9.41 1.47
CA ILE A 112 10.48 8.29 0.98
C ILE A 112 9.61 8.77 -0.17
N SER A 113 9.55 7.96 -1.24
CA SER A 113 8.65 8.25 -2.36
C SER A 113 7.27 7.70 -2.06
N PHE A 114 6.25 8.44 -2.44
CA PHE A 114 4.87 7.97 -2.31
C PHE A 114 4.19 8.09 -3.65
N GLU A 115 3.43 7.07 -4.03
CA GLU A 115 2.68 7.12 -5.28
C GLU A 115 1.33 6.46 -5.11
N VAL A 116 0.39 6.88 -5.94
CA VAL A 116 -0.95 6.31 -5.99
C VAL A 116 -1.11 5.66 -7.35
N GLU A 117 -1.53 4.41 -7.35
CA GLU A 117 -1.75 3.68 -8.59
C GLU A 117 -3.16 3.12 -8.59
N VAL A 118 -3.89 3.35 -9.68
CA VAL A 118 -5.22 2.80 -9.84
C VAL A 118 -5.10 1.45 -10.52
N VAL A 119 -5.54 0.41 -9.83
CA VAL A 119 -5.42 -0.96 -10.31
C VAL A 119 -6.81 -1.54 -10.39
N SER A 120 -7.33 -1.60 -11.60
CA SER A 120 -8.68 -2.12 -11.79
C SER A 120 -8.75 -3.59 -11.45
N PRO A 121 -9.88 -4.03 -10.92
CA PRO A 121 -10.06 -5.45 -10.67
C PRO A 121 -10.00 -6.21 -11.99
N ALA A 122 -9.60 -7.47 -11.89
CA ALA A 122 -9.57 -8.30 -13.08
C ALA A 122 -10.96 -8.38 -13.69
N CYS A 123 -11.00 -8.42 -15.01
CA CYS A 123 -12.26 -8.36 -15.72
C CYS A 123 -12.88 -9.73 -15.93
N GLY A 124 -12.55 -10.68 -15.10
CA GLY A 124 -13.08 -12.02 -15.22
C GLY A 124 -12.15 -12.93 -15.99
N CYS A 125 -11.17 -12.38 -16.67
CA CYS A 125 -10.19 -13.17 -17.38
C CYS A 125 -8.90 -13.33 -16.59
N GLY A 126 -8.87 -12.76 -15.39
CA GLY A 126 -7.70 -12.87 -14.55
C GLY A 126 -6.57 -11.93 -14.89
N GLN A 127 -6.82 -11.00 -15.77
CA GLN A 127 -5.80 -10.06 -16.22
C GLN A 127 -6.18 -8.63 -15.84
N PRO A 128 -5.19 -7.74 -15.79
CA PRO A 128 -5.49 -6.33 -15.55
C PRO A 128 -6.45 -5.80 -16.60
N LEU A 129 -7.22 -4.80 -16.21
CA LEU A 129 -8.20 -4.24 -17.11
C LEU A 129 -7.58 -3.74 -18.40
N SER A 130 -6.37 -3.21 -18.32
CA SER A 130 -5.72 -2.69 -19.53
C SER A 130 -5.53 -3.77 -20.59
N GLN A 131 -5.27 -4.99 -20.17
CA GLN A 131 -5.14 -6.08 -21.09
C GLN A 131 -6.49 -6.67 -21.47
N CYS A 132 -7.38 -6.73 -20.51
CA CYS A 132 -8.70 -7.25 -20.74
C CYS A 132 -9.47 -6.37 -21.68
N GLY A 133 -9.33 -5.06 -21.54
CA GLY A 133 -10.08 -4.12 -22.35
C GLY A 133 -9.62 -4.02 -23.79
N ASP A 134 -8.53 -4.66 -24.11
CA ASP A 134 -8.01 -4.63 -25.48
C ASP A 134 -8.79 -5.49 -26.43
N ARG A 135 -9.67 -6.31 -25.95
CA ARG A 135 -10.47 -7.16 -26.81
C ARG A 135 -11.54 -6.43 -27.50
#